data_dbaab2f93e925232c458f6db7ee5d980
#
_entry.id   dbaab2f93e925232c458f6db7ee5d980
#
_cell.length_a   1.000
_cell.length_b   1.000
_cell.length_c   1.000
_cell.angle_alpha   90.00
_cell.angle_beta   90.00
_cell.angle_gamma   90.00
#
_symmetry.space_group_name_H-M   'P 1'
#
loop_
_entity.id
_entity.type
_entity.pdbx_description
1 polymer ?
#
loop_
_entity_poly.entity_id
_entity_poly.type
_entity_poly.pdbx_seq_one_letter_code
_entity_poly.pdbx_strand_id
1 'polypeptide(L)'
;LSCAHCRASSQDTDYEGEFTTEECFRLIDSIAQVGRPILILTGGEPLLRPDVFDIGRYAVERGFRVVFGTNGTLIDKQMAAALKQMPASRIGVSIDFPSAEMQDRFRGKSGAFDAALAGIEAARAAGLEVQINSTITRMNAHLMDDLLNLALDMGAAAFHPFMLVPTGRGKDLADVELSPKEHERILNWVYDRQAQLAGRIMFKPTDAPHYARITLQRRQKSAQGDTNASPHLDSMTRGCLAGVGFFFISHVGRVQGCGYLDVEAGNTRERGFADIWENSPLFT
;
A
#
# COMPACT_ATOMS: atom_id res chain seq x y z
N LEU A 1 -9.99 -10.97 7.59
CA LEU A 1 -11.03 -9.96 7.33
C LEU A 1 -11.71 -10.20 5.98
N SER A 2 -12.98 -9.78 5.85
CA SER A 2 -13.76 -9.90 4.61
C SER A 2 -14.07 -8.51 4.04
N CYS A 3 -13.02 -7.73 3.76
CA CYS A 3 -13.15 -6.33 3.35
C CYS A 3 -13.97 -6.16 2.06
N ALA A 4 -14.88 -5.18 2.04
CA ALA A 4 -15.75 -4.90 0.89
C ALA A 4 -14.96 -4.52 -0.38
N HIS A 5 -13.88 -3.75 -0.21
CA HIS A 5 -13.02 -3.25 -1.31
C HIS A 5 -11.86 -4.18 -1.68
N CYS A 6 -11.82 -5.41 -1.17
CA CYS A 6 -10.65 -6.27 -1.34
C CYS A 6 -10.36 -6.59 -2.81
N ARG A 7 -9.25 -6.03 -3.32
CA ARG A 7 -8.74 -6.27 -4.67
C ARG A 7 -8.49 -7.75 -4.97
N ALA A 8 -7.90 -8.45 -4.01
CA ALA A 8 -7.53 -9.86 -4.15
C ALA A 8 -8.67 -10.83 -3.89
N SER A 9 -9.86 -10.33 -3.47
CA SER A 9 -10.98 -11.20 -3.03
C SER A 9 -10.53 -12.24 -2.00
N SER A 10 -9.58 -11.88 -1.13
CA SER A 10 -8.97 -12.79 -0.17
C SER A 10 -10.01 -13.44 0.73
N GLN A 11 -9.77 -14.71 1.06
CA GLN A 11 -10.60 -15.55 1.93
C GLN A 11 -9.75 -16.07 3.08
N ASP A 12 -10.40 -16.53 4.13
CA ASP A 12 -9.74 -17.14 5.29
C ASP A 12 -9.66 -18.67 5.09
N THR A 13 -8.87 -19.04 4.06
CA THR A 13 -8.64 -20.44 3.66
C THR A 13 -7.22 -20.57 3.13
N ASP A 14 -6.70 -21.79 3.14
CA ASP A 14 -5.47 -22.11 2.42
C ASP A 14 -5.69 -21.94 0.92
N TYR A 15 -4.68 -21.41 0.24
CA TYR A 15 -4.70 -21.21 -1.21
C TYR A 15 -3.92 -22.33 -1.89
N GLU A 16 -4.60 -23.08 -2.75
CA GLU A 16 -3.93 -24.08 -3.57
C GLU A 16 -2.84 -23.44 -4.42
N GLY A 17 -1.67 -24.07 -4.43
CA GLY A 17 -0.53 -23.61 -5.19
C GLY A 17 0.15 -22.34 -4.63
N GLU A 18 -0.09 -21.95 -3.39
CA GLU A 18 0.69 -20.88 -2.75
C GLU A 18 2.19 -21.25 -2.73
N PHE A 19 3.05 -20.24 -2.89
CA PHE A 19 4.50 -20.44 -2.84
C PHE A 19 4.95 -21.06 -1.52
N THR A 20 5.85 -22.06 -1.61
CA THR A 20 6.63 -22.51 -0.46
C THR A 20 7.66 -21.46 -0.06
N THR A 21 8.27 -21.63 1.11
CA THR A 21 9.35 -20.75 1.60
C THR A 21 10.52 -20.72 0.61
N GLU A 22 10.92 -21.89 0.09
CA GLU A 22 12.02 -22.03 -0.87
C GLU A 22 11.69 -21.37 -2.22
N GLU A 23 10.43 -21.42 -2.65
CA GLU A 23 9.99 -20.72 -3.86
C GLU A 23 10.06 -19.21 -3.66
N CYS A 24 9.67 -18.70 -2.47
CA CYS A 24 9.83 -17.29 -2.12
C CYS A 24 11.30 -16.86 -2.13
N PHE A 25 12.21 -17.69 -1.60
CA PHE A 25 13.65 -17.40 -1.62
C PHE A 25 14.20 -17.33 -3.04
N ARG A 26 13.86 -18.30 -3.89
CA ARG A 26 14.26 -18.28 -5.32
C ARG A 26 13.72 -17.07 -6.06
N LEU A 27 12.48 -16.68 -5.76
CA LEU A 27 11.87 -15.48 -6.33
C LEU A 27 12.66 -14.21 -5.91
N ILE A 28 12.97 -14.07 -4.63
CA ILE A 28 13.77 -12.95 -4.11
C ILE A 28 15.14 -12.90 -4.78
N ASP A 29 15.82 -14.03 -4.94
CA ASP A 29 17.10 -14.11 -5.64
C ASP A 29 16.98 -13.72 -7.11
N SER A 30 15.89 -14.10 -7.79
CA SER A 30 15.66 -13.72 -9.17
C SER A 30 15.33 -12.25 -9.34
N ILE A 31 14.54 -11.64 -8.42
CA ILE A 31 14.32 -10.19 -8.40
C ILE A 31 15.63 -9.44 -8.17
N ALA A 32 16.50 -9.98 -7.31
CA ALA A 32 17.79 -9.40 -6.97
C ALA A 32 18.75 -9.30 -8.16
N GLN A 33 18.55 -10.05 -9.23
CA GLN A 33 19.32 -9.95 -10.47
C GLN A 33 18.98 -8.66 -11.25
N VAL A 34 17.72 -8.22 -11.17
CA VAL A 34 17.25 -7.00 -11.83
C VAL A 34 17.54 -5.76 -10.99
N GLY A 35 17.37 -5.83 -9.67
CA GLY A 35 17.56 -4.68 -8.79
C GLY A 35 17.13 -4.94 -7.35
N ARG A 36 17.04 -3.87 -6.56
CA ARG A 36 16.64 -3.91 -5.14
C ARG A 36 15.46 -2.96 -4.91
N PRO A 37 14.28 -3.25 -5.49
CA PRO A 37 13.08 -2.45 -5.22
C PRO A 37 12.65 -2.59 -3.75
N ILE A 38 11.71 -1.74 -3.32
CA ILE A 38 11.00 -1.97 -2.06
C ILE A 38 10.15 -3.22 -2.23
N LEU A 39 10.35 -4.21 -1.37
CA LEU A 39 9.55 -5.43 -1.33
C LEU A 39 8.39 -5.23 -0.35
N ILE A 40 7.16 -5.24 -0.86
CA ILE A 40 5.96 -5.12 -0.05
C ILE A 40 5.36 -6.50 0.14
N LEU A 41 5.49 -7.05 1.34
CA LEU A 41 4.80 -8.27 1.74
C LEU A 41 3.35 -7.92 2.10
N THR A 42 2.44 -8.46 1.32
CA THR A 42 1.00 -8.19 1.43
C THR A 42 0.21 -9.42 0.95
N GLY A 43 -1.09 -9.28 0.79
CA GLY A 43 -1.92 -10.37 0.30
C GLY A 43 -3.33 -10.29 0.87
N GLY A 44 -3.81 -11.34 1.54
CA GLY A 44 -4.91 -11.27 2.48
C GLY A 44 -4.43 -10.55 3.74
N GLU A 45 -3.82 -11.31 4.63
CA GLU A 45 -3.08 -10.78 5.79
C GLU A 45 -1.72 -11.50 5.86
N PRO A 46 -0.61 -10.80 5.58
CA PRO A 46 0.70 -11.45 5.52
C PRO A 46 1.15 -12.02 6.87
N LEU A 47 0.70 -11.43 7.99
CA LEU A 47 1.07 -11.89 9.33
C LEU A 47 0.41 -13.20 9.77
N LEU A 48 -0.52 -13.74 8.96
CA LEU A 48 -1.07 -15.10 9.15
C LEU A 48 -0.13 -16.17 8.58
N ARG A 49 0.76 -15.81 7.65
CA ARG A 49 1.69 -16.76 7.04
C ARG A 49 2.81 -17.11 8.04
N PRO A 50 3.00 -18.41 8.39
CA PRO A 50 3.91 -18.80 9.47
C PRO A 50 5.38 -18.44 9.22
N ASP A 51 5.82 -18.52 7.97
CA ASP A 51 7.20 -18.30 7.52
C ASP A 51 7.46 -16.86 7.01
N VAL A 52 6.50 -15.93 7.18
CA VAL A 52 6.63 -14.57 6.65
C VAL A 52 7.85 -13.83 7.15
N PHE A 53 8.27 -14.10 8.40
CA PHE A 53 9.48 -13.51 8.98
C PHE A 53 10.77 -14.10 8.38
N ASP A 54 10.78 -15.38 8.03
CA ASP A 54 11.92 -16.01 7.36
C ASP A 54 12.07 -15.44 5.95
N ILE A 55 10.98 -15.29 5.23
CA ILE A 55 10.94 -14.63 3.91
C ILE A 55 11.43 -13.18 4.01
N GLY A 56 10.95 -12.44 5.00
CA GLY A 56 11.35 -11.06 5.23
C GLY A 56 12.84 -10.91 5.57
N ARG A 57 13.39 -11.74 6.47
CA ARG A 57 14.82 -11.76 6.80
C ARG A 57 15.67 -12.08 5.59
N TYR A 58 15.29 -13.11 4.84
CA TYR A 58 15.99 -13.48 3.62
C TYR A 58 16.06 -12.33 2.61
N ALA A 59 14.96 -11.61 2.43
CA ALA A 59 14.93 -10.44 1.56
C ALA A 59 15.86 -9.31 2.07
N VAL A 60 15.85 -9.03 3.38
CA VAL A 60 16.76 -8.03 3.98
C VAL A 60 18.23 -8.41 3.80
N GLU A 61 18.60 -9.68 3.99
CA GLU A 61 19.94 -10.20 3.75
C GLU A 61 20.38 -10.04 2.28
N ARG A 62 19.44 -10.02 1.33
CA ARG A 62 19.67 -9.74 -0.10
C ARG A 62 19.68 -8.24 -0.42
N GLY A 63 19.56 -7.37 0.59
CA GLY A 63 19.63 -5.92 0.46
C GLY A 63 18.30 -5.26 0.08
N PHE A 64 17.17 -5.95 0.20
CA PHE A 64 15.86 -5.34 -0.03
C PHE A 64 15.39 -4.52 1.18
N ARG A 65 14.68 -3.45 0.92
CA ARG A 65 13.84 -2.80 1.92
C ARG A 65 12.50 -3.52 1.98
N VAL A 66 12.19 -4.10 3.14
CA VAL A 66 10.93 -4.84 3.33
C VAL A 66 9.92 -3.98 4.04
N VAL A 67 8.70 -3.94 3.51
CA VAL A 67 7.53 -3.24 4.04
C VAL A 67 6.37 -4.24 4.15
N PHE A 68 5.57 -4.14 5.19
CA PHE A 68 4.35 -4.93 5.34
C PHE A 68 3.12 -4.08 5.04
N GLY A 69 2.22 -4.64 4.21
CA GLY A 69 0.85 -4.12 4.05
C GLY A 69 -0.11 -5.03 4.82
N THR A 70 -0.56 -4.60 5.99
CA THR A 70 -1.35 -5.40 6.93
C THR A 70 -2.67 -4.70 7.31
N ASN A 71 -3.62 -5.46 7.82
CA ASN A 71 -4.81 -4.90 8.45
C ASN A 71 -4.55 -4.43 9.91
N GLY A 72 -3.38 -4.76 10.48
CA GLY A 72 -2.93 -4.35 11.80
C GLY A 72 -3.53 -5.13 12.98
N THR A 73 -4.57 -5.93 12.77
CA THR A 73 -5.34 -6.54 13.87
C THR A 73 -4.60 -7.67 14.61
N LEU A 74 -3.49 -8.15 14.06
CA LEU A 74 -2.67 -9.22 14.66
C LEU A 74 -1.41 -8.69 15.34
N ILE A 75 -1.19 -7.37 15.32
CA ILE A 75 0.02 -6.78 15.87
C ILE A 75 -0.17 -6.56 17.37
N ASP A 76 0.32 -7.48 18.16
CA ASP A 76 0.54 -7.32 19.59
C ASP A 76 2.01 -6.94 19.88
N LYS A 77 2.38 -6.85 21.14
CA LYS A 77 3.75 -6.52 21.57
C LYS A 77 4.79 -7.53 21.04
N GLN A 78 4.44 -8.82 21.00
CA GLN A 78 5.33 -9.88 20.54
C GLN A 78 5.52 -9.78 19.02
N MET A 79 4.44 -9.62 18.27
CA MET A 79 4.47 -9.43 16.82
C MET A 79 5.23 -8.16 16.43
N ALA A 80 5.00 -7.05 17.14
CA ALA A 80 5.73 -5.79 16.92
C ALA A 80 7.23 -5.95 17.18
N ALA A 81 7.64 -6.67 18.21
CA ALA A 81 9.04 -6.98 18.48
C ALA A 81 9.66 -7.85 17.36
N ALA A 82 8.93 -8.86 16.88
CA ALA A 82 9.38 -9.71 15.76
C ALA A 82 9.55 -8.91 14.45
N LEU A 83 8.60 -8.02 14.12
CA LEU A 83 8.71 -7.11 13.00
C LEU A 83 9.93 -6.18 13.12
N LYS A 84 10.23 -5.70 14.33
CA LYS A 84 11.41 -4.86 14.58
C LYS A 84 12.72 -5.63 14.46
N GLN A 85 12.76 -6.87 14.96
CA GLN A 85 13.93 -7.75 14.86
C GLN A 85 14.22 -8.18 13.41
N MET A 86 13.20 -8.30 12.59
CA MET A 86 13.33 -8.64 11.16
C MET A 86 13.83 -7.46 10.30
N PRO A 87 14.19 -6.37 10.81
CA PRO A 87 14.23 -4.95 10.44
C PRO A 87 13.28 -4.54 9.29
N ALA A 88 11.97 -4.74 9.52
CA ALA A 88 10.96 -4.11 8.66
C ALA A 88 11.19 -2.59 8.58
N SER A 89 11.25 -2.06 7.36
CA SER A 89 11.48 -0.63 7.16
C SER A 89 10.29 0.21 7.56
N ARG A 90 9.08 -0.31 7.33
CA ARG A 90 7.80 0.36 7.63
C ARG A 90 6.67 -0.67 7.59
N ILE A 91 5.61 -0.40 8.34
CA ILE A 91 4.34 -1.12 8.22
C ILE A 91 3.23 -0.18 7.75
N GLY A 92 2.47 -0.60 6.74
CA GLY A 92 1.27 0.09 6.28
C GLY A 92 0.04 -0.57 6.88
N VAL A 93 -0.66 0.15 7.77
CA VAL A 93 -1.88 -0.33 8.41
C VAL A 93 -3.09 0.28 7.73
N SER A 94 -4.08 -0.54 7.49
CA SER A 94 -5.26 -0.17 6.72
C SER A 94 -6.38 0.38 7.61
N ILE A 95 -6.64 1.69 7.55
CA ILE A 95 -7.75 2.39 8.22
C ILE A 95 -8.49 3.22 7.19
N ASP A 96 -9.76 2.89 6.89
CA ASP A 96 -10.56 3.57 5.87
C ASP A 96 -11.57 4.55 6.48
N PHE A 97 -11.92 4.37 7.75
CA PHE A 97 -12.88 5.21 8.47
C PHE A 97 -12.34 5.57 9.85
N PRO A 98 -12.65 6.78 10.35
CA PRO A 98 -12.19 7.23 11.67
C PRO A 98 -13.07 6.75 12.83
N SER A 99 -14.02 5.84 12.58
CA SER A 99 -14.91 5.28 13.60
C SER A 99 -15.00 3.76 13.52
N ALA A 100 -15.17 3.10 14.65
CA ALA A 100 -15.27 1.65 14.76
C ALA A 100 -16.45 1.09 13.95
N GLU A 101 -17.64 1.70 14.06
CA GLU A 101 -18.83 1.23 13.35
C GLU A 101 -18.61 1.13 11.84
N MET A 102 -18.10 2.20 11.23
CA MET A 102 -17.92 2.26 9.78
C MET A 102 -16.72 1.40 9.33
N GLN A 103 -15.63 1.42 10.06
CA GLN A 103 -14.43 0.62 9.77
C GLN A 103 -14.75 -0.87 9.85
N ASP A 104 -15.38 -1.33 10.92
CA ASP A 104 -15.71 -2.74 11.13
C ASP A 104 -16.66 -3.25 10.06
N ARG A 105 -17.68 -2.46 9.72
CA ARG A 105 -18.61 -2.78 8.62
C ARG A 105 -17.89 -2.88 7.28
N PHE A 106 -16.99 -1.95 6.97
CA PHE A 106 -16.26 -1.92 5.69
C PHE A 106 -15.22 -3.05 5.61
N ARG A 107 -14.61 -3.41 6.74
CA ARG A 107 -13.64 -4.51 6.87
C ARG A 107 -14.30 -5.87 7.08
N GLY A 108 -15.61 -5.93 7.34
CA GLY A 108 -16.37 -7.14 7.51
C GLY A 108 -16.05 -7.91 8.79
N LYS A 109 -15.60 -7.22 9.86
CA LYS A 109 -15.29 -7.83 11.16
C LYS A 109 -15.45 -6.82 12.30
N SER A 110 -16.31 -7.15 13.27
CA SER A 110 -16.45 -6.37 14.50
C SER A 110 -15.15 -6.37 15.31
N GLY A 111 -14.81 -5.21 15.90
CA GLY A 111 -13.59 -4.99 16.69
C GLY A 111 -12.31 -4.83 15.85
N ALA A 112 -12.41 -4.82 14.52
CA ALA A 112 -11.24 -4.65 13.65
C ALA A 112 -10.61 -3.27 13.79
N PHE A 113 -11.41 -2.23 14.04
CA PHE A 113 -10.92 -0.86 14.28
C PHE A 113 -10.04 -0.79 15.52
N ASP A 114 -10.59 -1.18 16.67
CA ASP A 114 -9.88 -1.09 17.94
C ASP A 114 -8.63 -1.98 17.94
N ALA A 115 -8.71 -3.18 17.35
CA ALA A 115 -7.57 -4.06 17.20
C ALA A 115 -6.47 -3.46 16.30
N ALA A 116 -6.84 -2.78 15.21
CA ALA A 116 -5.87 -2.11 14.34
C ALA A 116 -5.20 -0.92 15.03
N LEU A 117 -5.95 -0.12 15.80
CA LEU A 117 -5.37 0.98 16.60
C LEU A 117 -4.41 0.46 17.67
N ALA A 118 -4.79 -0.58 18.40
CA ALA A 118 -3.90 -1.25 19.36
C ALA A 118 -2.62 -1.78 18.68
N GLY A 119 -2.76 -2.32 17.46
CA GLY A 119 -1.63 -2.77 16.65
C GLY A 119 -0.70 -1.64 16.24
N ILE A 120 -1.23 -0.49 15.89
CA ILE A 120 -0.44 0.72 15.58
C ILE A 120 0.34 1.17 16.82
N GLU A 121 -0.32 1.23 17.98
CA GLU A 121 0.33 1.59 19.25
C GLU A 121 1.46 0.63 19.62
N ALA A 122 1.23 -0.68 19.52
CA ALA A 122 2.23 -1.70 19.78
C ALA A 122 3.45 -1.57 18.83
N ALA A 123 3.20 -1.36 17.55
CA ALA A 123 4.25 -1.17 16.55
C ALA A 123 5.08 0.09 16.82
N ARG A 124 4.45 1.20 17.16
CA ARG A 124 5.14 2.45 17.51
C ARG A 124 5.95 2.32 18.80
N ALA A 125 5.38 1.66 19.81
CA ALA A 125 6.09 1.38 21.06
C ALA A 125 7.35 0.54 20.84
N ALA A 126 7.36 -0.35 19.82
CA ALA A 126 8.53 -1.10 19.39
C ALA A 126 9.49 -0.27 18.50
N GLY A 127 9.18 0.99 18.19
CA GLY A 127 9.99 1.86 17.34
C GLY A 127 9.90 1.56 15.84
N LEU A 128 8.78 1.00 15.38
CA LEU A 128 8.48 0.85 13.96
C LEU A 128 7.84 2.12 13.40
N GLU A 129 8.20 2.46 12.17
CA GLU A 129 7.46 3.48 11.42
C GLU A 129 6.12 2.91 10.93
N VAL A 130 5.04 3.62 11.22
CA VAL A 130 3.70 3.26 10.78
C VAL A 130 3.22 4.21 9.70
N GLN A 131 2.59 3.67 8.67
CA GLN A 131 1.88 4.36 7.61
C GLN A 131 0.42 3.98 7.68
N ILE A 132 -0.48 4.95 7.55
CA ILE A 132 -1.92 4.70 7.43
C ILE A 132 -2.28 4.67 5.94
N ASN A 133 -2.92 3.57 5.53
CA ASN A 133 -3.47 3.38 4.20
C ASN A 133 -4.99 3.47 4.26
N SER A 134 -5.59 4.37 3.52
CA SER A 134 -7.05 4.58 3.50
C SER A 134 -7.58 4.49 2.07
N THR A 135 -8.47 3.54 1.78
CA THR A 135 -9.18 3.49 0.49
C THR A 135 -10.28 4.52 0.47
N ILE A 136 -10.19 5.47 -0.45
CA ILE A 136 -11.11 6.60 -0.54
C ILE A 136 -12.20 6.33 -1.55
N THR A 137 -13.43 6.48 -1.09
CA THR A 137 -14.68 6.32 -1.83
C THR A 137 -15.61 7.50 -1.52
N ARG A 138 -16.77 7.58 -2.16
CA ARG A 138 -17.80 8.58 -1.76
C ARG A 138 -18.29 8.39 -0.32
N MET A 139 -18.13 7.19 0.25
CA MET A 139 -18.55 6.89 1.62
C MET A 139 -17.70 7.60 2.67
N ASN A 140 -16.42 7.89 2.38
CA ASN A 140 -15.47 8.49 3.34
C ASN A 140 -14.73 9.72 2.82
N ALA A 141 -14.97 10.15 1.59
CA ALA A 141 -14.33 11.33 1.00
C ALA A 141 -14.57 12.64 1.80
N HIS A 142 -15.66 12.71 2.54
CA HIS A 142 -15.98 13.84 3.42
C HIS A 142 -15.30 13.75 4.80
N LEU A 143 -14.70 12.60 5.13
CA LEU A 143 -14.00 12.32 6.40
C LEU A 143 -12.47 12.41 6.26
N MET A 144 -11.96 12.97 5.17
CA MET A 144 -10.51 13.02 4.92
C MET A 144 -9.73 13.78 5.99
N ASP A 145 -10.29 14.87 6.54
CA ASP A 145 -9.66 15.60 7.65
C ASP A 145 -9.67 14.78 8.95
N ASP A 146 -10.74 14.04 9.23
CA ASP A 146 -10.83 13.17 10.42
C ASP A 146 -9.86 11.98 10.31
N LEU A 147 -9.73 11.37 9.13
CA LEU A 147 -8.74 10.32 8.87
C LEU A 147 -7.32 10.83 9.02
N LEU A 148 -7.04 12.02 8.53
CA LEU A 148 -5.73 12.65 8.69
C LEU A 148 -5.42 12.98 10.16
N ASN A 149 -6.40 13.51 10.90
CA ASN A 149 -6.25 13.79 12.33
C ASN A 149 -5.99 12.48 13.09
N LEU A 150 -6.75 11.42 12.82
CA LEU A 150 -6.49 10.10 13.41
C LEU A 150 -5.06 9.63 13.11
N ALA A 151 -4.59 9.75 11.87
CA ALA A 151 -3.22 9.38 11.50
C ALA A 151 -2.16 10.19 12.27
N LEU A 152 -2.40 11.50 12.47
CA LEU A 152 -1.53 12.39 13.24
C LEU A 152 -1.53 12.01 14.73
N ASP A 153 -2.70 11.77 15.32
CA ASP A 153 -2.86 11.39 16.73
C ASP A 153 -2.21 10.05 17.02
N MET A 154 -2.36 9.10 16.10
CA MET A 154 -1.65 7.81 16.14
C MET A 154 -0.15 7.95 15.84
N GLY A 155 0.35 9.15 15.52
CA GLY A 155 1.74 9.45 15.19
C GLY A 155 2.27 8.67 13.99
N ALA A 156 1.44 8.50 12.98
CA ALA A 156 1.87 7.89 11.73
C ALA A 156 2.93 8.74 11.01
N ALA A 157 3.94 8.08 10.46
CA ALA A 157 4.97 8.73 9.64
C ALA A 157 4.46 9.09 8.24
N ALA A 158 3.40 8.41 7.78
CA ALA A 158 2.81 8.65 6.46
C ALA A 158 1.30 8.38 6.43
N PHE A 159 0.61 9.14 5.59
CA PHE A 159 -0.80 8.95 5.24
C PHE A 159 -0.92 8.74 3.72
N HIS A 160 -1.42 7.59 3.32
CA HIS A 160 -1.58 7.20 1.92
C HIS A 160 -3.06 7.01 1.58
N PRO A 161 -3.73 8.02 1.02
CA PRO A 161 -5.05 7.84 0.43
C PRO A 161 -4.93 7.05 -0.87
N PHE A 162 -5.59 5.89 -0.93
CA PHE A 162 -5.73 5.05 -2.11
C PHE A 162 -7.06 5.37 -2.80
N MET A 163 -7.01 5.76 -4.05
CA MET A 163 -8.25 5.89 -4.81
C MET A 163 -8.82 4.50 -5.11
N LEU A 164 -10.11 4.28 -4.84
CA LEU A 164 -10.73 2.99 -5.12
C LEU A 164 -10.57 2.64 -6.61
N VAL A 165 -10.03 1.45 -6.87
CA VAL A 165 -10.07 0.79 -8.16
C VAL A 165 -11.03 -0.39 -8.06
N PRO A 166 -12.18 -0.39 -8.76
CA PRO A 166 -13.22 -1.41 -8.62
C PRO A 166 -12.80 -2.77 -9.20
N THR A 167 -12.00 -3.52 -8.45
CA THR A 167 -11.50 -4.86 -8.79
C THR A 167 -11.72 -5.84 -7.64
N GLY A 168 -11.72 -7.14 -7.92
CA GLY A 168 -12.04 -8.16 -6.91
C GLY A 168 -13.45 -7.91 -6.33
N ARG A 169 -13.59 -8.00 -4.98
CA ARG A 169 -14.84 -7.62 -4.29
C ARG A 169 -15.17 -6.13 -4.42
N GLY A 170 -14.16 -5.29 -4.65
CA GLY A 170 -14.37 -3.86 -4.88
C GLY A 170 -15.22 -3.53 -6.10
N LYS A 171 -15.49 -4.48 -7.00
CA LYS A 171 -16.43 -4.31 -8.12
C LYS A 171 -17.84 -3.96 -7.63
N ASP A 172 -18.23 -4.49 -6.48
CA ASP A 172 -19.53 -4.22 -5.86
C ASP A 172 -19.63 -2.80 -5.27
N LEU A 173 -18.53 -2.06 -5.26
CA LEU A 173 -18.42 -0.68 -4.81
C LEU A 173 -18.31 0.34 -5.95
N ALA A 174 -18.53 -0.05 -7.20
CA ALA A 174 -18.44 0.87 -8.35
C ALA A 174 -19.37 2.08 -8.20
N ASP A 175 -20.55 1.90 -7.60
CA ASP A 175 -21.52 2.98 -7.36
C ASP A 175 -21.04 4.02 -6.34
N VAL A 176 -20.04 3.71 -5.52
CA VAL A 176 -19.44 4.62 -4.55
C VAL A 176 -18.03 5.06 -4.94
N GLU A 177 -17.61 4.78 -6.16
CA GLU A 177 -16.41 5.35 -6.76
C GLU A 177 -16.52 6.88 -6.85
N LEU A 178 -15.40 7.56 -6.65
CA LEU A 178 -15.35 9.01 -6.78
C LEU A 178 -15.59 9.45 -8.22
N SER A 179 -16.40 10.48 -8.41
CA SER A 179 -16.50 11.16 -9.69
C SER A 179 -15.18 11.88 -10.03
N PRO A 180 -14.94 12.23 -11.32
CA PRO A 180 -13.74 13.00 -11.70
C PRO A 180 -13.58 14.32 -10.94
N LYS A 181 -14.69 14.99 -10.58
CA LYS A 181 -14.66 16.23 -9.79
C LYS A 181 -14.27 15.97 -8.33
N GLU A 182 -14.72 14.86 -7.76
CA GLU A 182 -14.34 14.46 -6.39
C GLU A 182 -12.86 14.05 -6.33
N HIS A 183 -12.37 13.30 -7.32
CA HIS A 183 -10.95 13.00 -7.47
C HIS A 183 -10.12 14.29 -7.50
N GLU A 184 -10.49 15.24 -8.35
CA GLU A 184 -9.79 16.52 -8.48
C GLU A 184 -9.77 17.28 -7.14
N ARG A 185 -10.91 17.33 -6.43
CA ARG A 185 -11.01 17.98 -5.12
C ARG A 185 -10.10 17.32 -4.08
N ILE A 186 -10.13 15.99 -3.99
CA ILE A 186 -9.34 15.24 -3.00
C ILE A 186 -7.85 15.39 -3.27
N LEU A 187 -7.42 15.29 -4.52
CA LEU A 187 -6.00 15.40 -4.85
C LEU A 187 -5.47 16.84 -4.65
N ASN A 188 -6.28 17.86 -4.87
CA ASN A 188 -5.93 19.22 -4.46
C ASN A 188 -5.87 19.35 -2.92
N TRP A 189 -6.79 18.75 -2.19
CA TRP A 189 -6.73 18.67 -0.73
C TRP A 189 -5.42 18.02 -0.25
N VAL A 190 -5.03 16.88 -0.87
CA VAL A 190 -3.74 16.22 -0.56
C VAL A 190 -2.57 17.18 -0.79
N TYR A 191 -2.56 17.90 -1.91
CA TYR A 191 -1.50 18.87 -2.21
C TYR A 191 -1.40 19.95 -1.12
N ASP A 192 -2.54 20.53 -0.72
CA ASP A 192 -2.58 21.60 0.29
C ASP A 192 -2.16 21.07 1.68
N ARG A 193 -2.64 19.88 2.09
CA ARG A 193 -2.26 19.29 3.38
C ARG A 193 -0.79 18.87 3.42
N GLN A 194 -0.25 18.35 2.32
CA GLN A 194 1.17 18.03 2.21
C GLN A 194 2.05 19.27 2.41
N ALA A 195 1.65 20.41 1.84
CA ALA A 195 2.37 21.67 2.03
C ALA A 195 2.26 22.17 3.49
N GLN A 196 1.07 22.12 4.09
CA GLN A 196 0.81 22.58 5.47
C GLN A 196 1.51 21.72 6.53
N LEU A 197 1.65 20.42 6.29
CA LEU A 197 2.18 19.44 7.24
C LEU A 197 3.56 18.92 6.85
N ALA A 198 4.29 19.67 6.01
CA ALA A 198 5.64 19.31 5.59
C ALA A 198 6.56 19.05 6.80
N GLY A 199 7.23 17.91 6.80
CA GLY A 199 8.10 17.47 7.89
C GLY A 199 7.37 16.83 9.09
N ARG A 200 6.03 16.84 9.12
CA ARG A 200 5.24 16.20 10.19
C ARG A 200 4.72 14.82 9.77
N ILE A 201 4.19 14.71 8.57
CA ILE A 201 3.67 13.47 8.01
C ILE A 201 3.85 13.48 6.49
N MET A 202 4.25 12.35 5.92
CA MET A 202 4.39 12.21 4.47
C MET A 202 3.04 11.84 3.84
N PHE A 203 2.76 12.40 2.67
CA PHE A 203 1.58 12.03 1.88
C PHE A 203 1.99 11.31 0.59
N LYS A 204 1.23 10.29 0.23
CA LYS A 204 1.36 9.65 -1.09
C LYS A 204 -0.02 9.18 -1.57
N PRO A 205 -0.71 9.99 -2.39
CA PRO A 205 -1.91 9.49 -3.06
C PRO A 205 -1.52 8.32 -3.96
N THR A 206 -2.19 7.20 -3.77
CA THR A 206 -1.93 5.94 -4.47
C THR A 206 -3.11 5.63 -5.40
N ASP A 207 -2.85 4.91 -6.49
CA ASP A 207 -3.83 4.65 -7.56
C ASP A 207 -4.40 5.93 -8.20
N ALA A 208 -3.61 7.00 -8.14
CA ALA A 208 -3.93 8.33 -8.59
C ALA A 208 -2.86 8.92 -9.54
N PRO A 209 -2.58 8.30 -10.70
CA PRO A 209 -1.49 8.75 -11.60
C PRO A 209 -1.67 10.19 -12.07
N HIS A 210 -2.89 10.69 -12.10
CA HIS A 210 -3.22 12.07 -12.46
C HIS A 210 -2.82 13.11 -11.39
N TYR A 211 -2.38 12.69 -10.20
CA TYR A 211 -1.81 13.59 -9.19
C TYR A 211 -0.55 14.31 -9.70
N ALA A 212 0.21 13.67 -10.59
CA ALA A 212 1.35 14.30 -11.25
C ALA A 212 0.94 15.58 -12.01
N ARG A 213 -0.21 15.56 -12.71
CA ARG A 213 -0.77 16.73 -13.40
C ARG A 213 -1.12 17.86 -12.40
N ILE A 214 -1.80 17.52 -11.32
CA ILE A 214 -2.17 18.51 -10.28
C ILE A 214 -0.92 19.18 -9.73
N THR A 215 0.08 18.40 -9.39
CA THR A 215 1.37 18.90 -8.89
C THR A 215 2.02 19.87 -9.87
N LEU A 216 2.08 19.52 -11.16
CA LEU A 216 2.63 20.38 -12.19
C LEU A 216 1.85 21.69 -12.35
N GLN A 217 0.53 21.62 -12.41
CA GLN A 217 -0.34 22.79 -12.54
C GLN A 217 -0.23 23.74 -11.35
N ARG A 218 -0.17 23.19 -10.13
CA ARG A 218 -0.02 23.98 -8.90
C ARG A 218 1.37 24.66 -8.85
N ARG A 219 2.44 23.97 -9.23
CA ARG A 219 3.81 24.54 -9.33
C ARG A 219 3.88 25.68 -10.34
N GLN A 220 3.26 25.52 -11.51
CA GLN A 220 3.23 26.58 -12.53
C GLN A 220 2.53 27.85 -12.04
N LYS A 221 1.39 27.71 -11.35
CA LYS A 221 0.68 28.84 -10.75
C LYS A 221 1.53 29.54 -9.69
N SER A 222 2.22 28.78 -8.85
CA SER A 222 3.11 29.32 -7.80
C SER A 222 4.32 30.05 -8.37
N ALA A 223 4.93 29.56 -9.47
CA ALA A 223 6.02 30.23 -10.15
C ALA A 223 5.59 31.59 -10.78
N GLN A 224 4.29 31.83 -10.95
CA GLN A 224 3.69 33.07 -11.46
C GLN A 224 3.33 34.07 -10.34
N GLY A 225 3.74 33.85 -9.09
CA GLY A 225 3.56 34.81 -7.97
C GLY A 225 2.77 34.31 -6.76
N ASP A 226 2.38 33.02 -6.74
CA ASP A 226 1.74 32.43 -5.58
C ASP A 226 2.77 31.76 -4.67
N THR A 227 2.99 32.32 -3.46
CA THR A 227 4.10 31.98 -2.55
C THR A 227 3.94 30.65 -1.79
N ASN A 228 2.89 29.89 -2.03
CA ASN A 228 2.59 28.64 -1.32
C ASN A 228 3.15 27.36 -1.99
N ALA A 229 4.19 27.48 -2.82
CA ALA A 229 4.84 26.30 -3.41
C ALA A 229 5.79 25.66 -2.39
N SER A 230 5.46 24.47 -1.92
CA SER A 230 6.42 23.64 -1.18
C SER A 230 7.47 23.07 -2.15
N PRO A 231 8.77 23.34 -1.95
CA PRO A 231 9.85 22.77 -2.79
C PRO A 231 10.02 21.26 -2.60
N HIS A 232 9.39 20.66 -1.58
CA HIS A 232 9.49 19.24 -1.23
C HIS A 232 8.41 18.35 -1.85
N LEU A 233 7.62 18.87 -2.79
CA LEU A 233 6.69 18.06 -3.55
C LEU A 233 7.46 17.18 -4.53
N ASP A 234 7.60 16.00 -4.10
CA ASP A 234 8.44 14.91 -4.52
C ASP A 234 8.58 14.70 -6.03
N SER A 235 9.84 14.58 -6.44
CA SER A 235 10.30 14.03 -7.72
C SER A 235 9.76 12.60 -8.00
N MET A 236 9.07 11.97 -7.06
CA MET A 236 8.55 10.60 -7.16
C MET A 236 7.21 10.48 -7.89
N THR A 237 6.53 11.59 -8.19
CA THR A 237 5.23 11.55 -8.87
C THR A 237 5.41 11.62 -10.38
N ARG A 238 5.67 10.48 -11.02
CA ARG A 238 5.87 10.36 -12.47
C ARG A 238 4.66 9.78 -13.22
N GLY A 239 3.50 9.69 -12.57
CA GLY A 239 2.33 8.99 -13.10
C GLY A 239 2.33 7.51 -12.73
N CYS A 240 1.71 6.66 -13.58
CA CYS A 240 1.68 5.22 -13.37
C CYS A 240 3.05 4.60 -13.67
N LEU A 241 3.54 3.77 -12.76
CA LEU A 241 4.81 3.04 -12.90
C LEU A 241 4.61 1.54 -13.16
N ALA A 242 3.39 1.10 -13.44
CA ALA A 242 3.10 -0.29 -13.74
C ALA A 242 3.92 -0.77 -14.95
N GLY A 243 4.65 -1.87 -14.79
CA GLY A 243 5.52 -2.43 -15.83
C GLY A 243 6.80 -1.64 -16.13
N VAL A 244 7.05 -0.51 -15.45
CA VAL A 244 8.26 0.30 -15.65
C VAL A 244 9.12 0.40 -14.38
N GLY A 245 8.48 0.61 -13.25
CA GLY A 245 9.13 0.71 -11.94
C GLY A 245 8.31 0.06 -10.81
N PHE A 246 7.23 -0.61 -11.18
CA PHE A 246 6.36 -1.37 -10.28
C PHE A 246 5.89 -2.65 -10.97
N PHE A 247 5.82 -3.73 -10.22
CA PHE A 247 5.26 -5.00 -10.63
C PHE A 247 4.54 -5.66 -9.45
N PHE A 248 3.67 -6.60 -9.76
CA PHE A 248 2.97 -7.41 -8.78
C PHE A 248 3.21 -8.89 -9.08
N ILE A 249 3.46 -9.67 -8.05
CA ILE A 249 3.59 -11.13 -8.16
C ILE A 249 2.56 -11.76 -7.23
N SER A 250 1.72 -12.62 -7.79
CA SER A 250 0.69 -13.32 -7.04
C SER A 250 1.27 -14.46 -6.20
N HIS A 251 0.46 -14.99 -5.28
CA HIS A 251 0.81 -16.14 -4.44
C HIS A 251 1.12 -17.43 -5.23
N VAL A 252 0.73 -17.50 -6.50
CA VAL A 252 1.00 -18.63 -7.42
C VAL A 252 2.06 -18.31 -8.50
N GLY A 253 2.78 -17.21 -8.35
CA GLY A 253 3.90 -16.85 -9.21
C GLY A 253 3.56 -16.06 -10.48
N ARG A 254 2.30 -15.67 -10.70
CA ARG A 254 1.92 -14.84 -11.85
C ARG A 254 2.51 -13.44 -11.71
N VAL A 255 3.26 -12.98 -12.69
CA VAL A 255 3.84 -11.65 -12.76
C VAL A 255 2.93 -10.75 -13.57
N GLN A 256 2.60 -9.59 -13.02
CA GLN A 256 1.72 -8.59 -13.62
C GLN A 256 2.34 -7.21 -13.46
N GLY A 257 2.08 -6.30 -14.39
CA GLY A 257 2.52 -4.91 -14.27
C GLY A 257 1.85 -4.17 -13.12
N CYS A 258 0.64 -4.59 -12.74
CA CYS A 258 -0.14 -4.00 -11.64
C CYS A 258 -1.07 -5.07 -11.06
N GLY A 259 -1.29 -5.01 -9.75
CA GLY A 259 -2.22 -5.94 -9.10
C GLY A 259 -3.71 -5.67 -9.38
N TYR A 260 -4.06 -4.59 -10.06
CA TYR A 260 -5.43 -4.30 -10.50
C TYR A 260 -5.69 -4.73 -11.95
N LEU A 261 -4.64 -4.93 -12.73
CA LEU A 261 -4.74 -5.31 -14.14
C LEU A 261 -4.43 -6.79 -14.28
N ASP A 262 -5.44 -7.59 -14.62
CA ASP A 262 -5.30 -9.04 -14.78
C ASP A 262 -4.72 -9.39 -16.17
N VAL A 263 -3.48 -8.91 -16.39
CA VAL A 263 -2.67 -9.21 -17.57
C VAL A 263 -1.36 -9.82 -17.09
N GLU A 264 -1.10 -11.06 -17.48
CA GLU A 264 0.08 -11.82 -17.06
C GLU A 264 1.26 -11.58 -18.01
N ALA A 265 2.39 -11.20 -17.45
CA ALA A 265 3.66 -11.07 -18.16
C ALA A 265 4.44 -12.39 -18.22
N GLY A 266 4.11 -13.32 -17.34
CA GLY A 266 4.70 -14.64 -17.19
C GLY A 266 4.53 -15.18 -15.79
N ASN A 267 4.99 -16.44 -15.57
CA ASN A 267 4.94 -17.09 -14.27
C ASN A 267 6.35 -17.45 -13.78
N THR A 268 6.67 -17.08 -12.54
CA THR A 268 8.01 -17.29 -11.98
C THR A 268 8.33 -18.75 -11.64
N ARG A 269 7.35 -19.65 -11.72
CA ARG A 269 7.58 -21.11 -11.69
C ARG A 269 8.05 -21.69 -13.01
N GLU A 270 7.74 -21.03 -14.13
CA GLU A 270 8.11 -21.46 -15.46
C GLU A 270 9.45 -20.88 -15.90
N ARG A 271 9.69 -19.61 -15.56
CA ARG A 271 10.93 -18.89 -15.85
C ARG A 271 11.22 -17.82 -14.80
N GLY A 272 12.50 -17.50 -14.59
CA GLY A 272 12.90 -16.55 -13.56
C GLY A 272 12.32 -15.15 -13.77
N PHE A 273 12.12 -14.40 -12.67
CA PHE A 273 11.60 -13.03 -12.74
C PHE A 273 12.46 -12.11 -13.61
N ALA A 274 13.79 -12.25 -13.57
CA ALA A 274 14.70 -11.44 -14.39
C ALA A 274 14.39 -11.61 -15.88
N ASP A 275 14.22 -12.85 -16.35
CA ASP A 275 13.86 -13.13 -17.74
C ASP A 275 12.47 -12.56 -18.10
N ILE A 276 11.49 -12.70 -17.22
CA ILE A 276 10.16 -12.11 -17.44
C ILE A 276 10.25 -10.58 -17.55
N TRP A 277 11.01 -9.94 -16.67
CA TRP A 277 11.14 -8.49 -16.64
C TRP A 277 11.81 -7.92 -17.89
N GLU A 278 12.84 -8.60 -18.39
CA GLU A 278 13.65 -8.13 -19.51
C GLU A 278 13.06 -8.52 -20.88
N ASN A 279 12.35 -9.64 -20.97
CA ASN A 279 11.96 -10.24 -22.24
C ASN A 279 10.44 -10.43 -22.43
N SER A 280 9.61 -10.06 -21.46
CA SER A 280 8.15 -10.13 -21.66
C SER A 280 7.67 -8.98 -22.55
N PRO A 281 6.85 -9.26 -23.59
CA PRO A 281 6.27 -8.20 -24.43
C PRO A 281 5.40 -7.20 -23.68
N LEU A 282 5.04 -7.51 -22.43
CA LEU A 282 4.26 -6.62 -21.58
C LEU A 282 5.11 -5.50 -20.96
N PHE A 283 6.43 -5.71 -20.84
CA PHE A 283 7.36 -4.81 -20.15
C PHE A 283 8.38 -4.16 -21.10
N THR A 284 8.44 -4.61 -22.36
CA THR A 284 9.37 -4.12 -23.40
C THR A 284 8.70 -3.24 -24.47
#